data_7abe1a28ba93384e5b75037decda3b39
#
_entry.id   7abe1a28ba93384e5b75037decda3b39
#
_cell.length_a   1.000
_cell.length_b   1.000
_cell.length_c   1.000
_cell.angle_alpha   90.00
_cell.angle_beta   90.00
_cell.angle_gamma   90.00
#
_symmetry.space_group_name_H-M   'P 1'
#
loop_
_entity.id
_entity.type
_entity.pdbx_description
1 polymer ?
#
loop_
_entity_poly.entity_id
_entity_poly.type
_entity_poly.pdbx_seq_one_letter_code
_entity_poly.pdbx_strand_id
1 'polypeptide(L)'
;MQKYSIFNLIKNAFSNHENWDLAWKDPTPKKEYDVVIIGGGGHGLATAYYLAKEHNITNVAIIEKGWIGGGNVGRNTTIIRSNYMHDDNALFSEFGMNLWRRMSQDLNYNVMFSPRGIINLAHSDAQMNVYARRGNSMRLNGIDAVLLNREQVKEIIPMADFSENVRFPIF
;
A
#
# COMPACT_ATOMS: atom_id res chain seq x y z
N MET A 1 -2.85 -11.03 19.38
CA MET A 1 -2.11 -11.26 18.12
C MET A 1 -0.91 -12.15 18.44
N GLN A 2 -0.78 -13.32 17.80
CA GLN A 2 0.40 -14.17 17.99
C GLN A 2 1.60 -13.45 17.38
N LYS A 3 2.62 -13.17 18.19
CA LYS A 3 3.85 -12.56 17.70
C LYS A 3 4.66 -13.61 16.94
N TYR A 4 5.27 -13.23 15.84
CA TYR A 4 6.29 -14.05 15.20
C TYR A 4 7.39 -14.36 16.22
N SER A 5 7.63 -15.63 16.47
CA SER A 5 8.70 -16.09 17.34
C SER A 5 9.37 -17.31 16.73
N ILE A 6 10.65 -17.48 17.04
CA ILE A 6 11.39 -18.67 16.59
C ILE A 6 10.74 -19.97 17.08
N PHE A 7 10.15 -19.94 18.29
CA PHE A 7 9.45 -21.11 18.83
C PHE A 7 8.18 -21.44 18.04
N ASN A 8 7.44 -20.44 17.56
CA ASN A 8 6.29 -20.66 16.70
C ASN A 8 6.71 -21.20 15.33
N LEU A 9 7.83 -20.72 14.77
CA LEU A 9 8.37 -21.26 13.53
C LEU A 9 8.75 -22.74 13.68
N ILE A 10 9.46 -23.09 14.76
CA ILE A 10 9.83 -24.47 15.06
C ILE A 10 8.59 -25.35 15.24
N LYS A 11 7.63 -24.91 16.07
CA LYS A 11 6.37 -25.64 16.29
C LYS A 11 5.63 -25.90 14.99
N ASN A 12 5.49 -24.86 14.15
CA ASN A 12 4.79 -24.99 12.88
C ASN A 12 5.55 -25.83 11.85
N ALA A 13 6.88 -25.81 11.87
CA ALA A 13 7.69 -26.71 11.04
C ALA A 13 7.45 -28.20 11.40
N PHE A 14 7.36 -28.52 12.69
CA PHE A 14 7.05 -29.89 13.13
C PHE A 14 5.63 -30.34 12.81
N SER A 15 4.68 -29.41 12.65
CA SER A 15 3.30 -29.71 12.21
C SER A 15 3.09 -29.57 10.70
N ASN A 16 4.15 -29.52 9.90
CA ASN A 16 4.10 -29.25 8.45
C ASN A 16 3.29 -28.00 8.09
N HIS A 17 3.25 -27.00 8.99
CA HIS A 17 2.43 -25.81 8.84
C HIS A 17 0.92 -26.08 8.70
N GLU A 18 0.46 -27.17 9.25
CA GLU A 18 -0.96 -27.54 9.31
C GLU A 18 -1.61 -27.16 10.65
N ASN A 19 -2.94 -27.23 10.68
CA ASN A 19 -3.75 -26.98 11.89
C ASN A 19 -3.57 -25.59 12.51
N TRP A 20 -3.47 -24.58 11.65
CA TRP A 20 -3.45 -23.19 12.10
C TRP A 20 -4.84 -22.76 12.55
N ASP A 21 -4.90 -21.97 13.62
CA ASP A 21 -6.14 -21.30 14.00
C ASP A 21 -6.59 -20.36 12.86
N LEU A 22 -7.90 -20.27 12.66
CA LEU A 22 -8.45 -19.29 11.73
C LEU A 22 -8.03 -17.88 12.15
N ALA A 23 -7.56 -17.08 11.18
CA ALA A 23 -7.13 -15.71 11.41
C ALA A 23 -8.28 -14.79 11.88
N TRP A 24 -9.50 -15.15 11.51
CA TRP A 24 -10.73 -14.49 11.94
C TRP A 24 -11.66 -15.49 12.62
N LYS A 25 -12.41 -15.00 13.58
CA LYS A 25 -13.42 -15.75 14.31
C LYS A 25 -14.80 -15.26 13.87
N ASP A 26 -15.78 -16.14 13.95
CA ASP A 26 -17.19 -15.81 13.76
C ASP A 26 -17.86 -15.66 15.14
N PRO A 27 -17.71 -14.51 15.78
CA PRO A 27 -18.22 -14.30 17.12
C PRO A 27 -19.73 -14.07 17.11
N THR A 28 -20.40 -14.50 18.16
CA THR A 28 -21.79 -14.10 18.39
C THR A 28 -21.86 -12.58 18.58
N PRO A 29 -22.70 -11.87 17.81
CA PRO A 29 -22.84 -10.42 17.96
C PRO A 29 -23.21 -10.03 19.40
N LYS A 30 -22.61 -8.94 19.89
CA LYS A 30 -22.98 -8.34 21.16
C LYS A 30 -24.29 -7.56 21.03
N LYS A 31 -24.93 -7.26 22.16
CA LYS A 31 -26.15 -6.43 22.18
C LYS A 31 -25.87 -4.97 21.83
N GLU A 32 -24.68 -4.48 22.18
CA GLU A 32 -24.31 -3.07 22.05
C GLU A 32 -22.86 -2.94 21.59
N TYR A 33 -22.59 -1.94 20.77
CA TYR A 33 -21.28 -1.54 20.32
C TYR A 33 -21.13 -0.03 20.41
N ASP A 34 -19.92 0.45 20.72
CA ASP A 34 -19.62 1.88 20.75
C ASP A 34 -19.59 2.47 19.35
N VAL A 35 -19.09 1.69 18.37
CA VAL A 35 -19.01 2.09 16.97
C VAL A 35 -19.42 0.93 16.07
N VAL A 36 -20.24 1.23 15.06
CA VAL A 36 -20.59 0.30 13.99
C VAL A 36 -20.08 0.86 12.67
N ILE A 37 -19.26 0.08 11.96
CA ILE A 37 -18.68 0.45 10.67
C ILE A 37 -19.36 -0.39 9.59
N ILE A 38 -19.89 0.29 8.57
CA ILE A 38 -20.51 -0.38 7.42
C ILE A 38 -19.46 -0.52 6.31
N GLY A 39 -19.11 -1.76 6.01
CA GLY A 39 -18.16 -2.13 4.98
C GLY A 39 -16.81 -2.62 5.54
N GLY A 40 -16.44 -3.86 5.20
CA GLY A 40 -15.20 -4.53 5.57
C GLY A 40 -14.09 -4.36 4.53
N GLY A 41 -14.07 -3.23 3.81
CA GLY A 41 -12.97 -2.86 2.90
C GLY A 41 -11.80 -2.20 3.62
N GLY A 42 -10.79 -1.74 2.87
CA GLY A 42 -9.58 -1.12 3.43
C GLY A 42 -9.85 0.04 4.37
N HIS A 43 -10.77 0.92 4.03
CA HIS A 43 -11.14 2.06 4.88
C HIS A 43 -11.83 1.61 6.18
N GLY A 44 -12.81 0.69 6.10
CA GLY A 44 -13.50 0.21 7.31
C GLY A 44 -12.58 -0.53 8.26
N LEU A 45 -11.72 -1.39 7.75
CA LEU A 45 -10.73 -2.12 8.55
C LEU A 45 -9.69 -1.18 9.17
N ALA A 46 -9.18 -0.22 8.38
CA ALA A 46 -8.25 0.79 8.89
C ALA A 46 -8.90 1.66 9.97
N THR A 47 -10.15 2.08 9.77
CA THR A 47 -10.90 2.86 10.77
C THR A 47 -11.00 2.10 12.10
N ALA A 48 -11.41 0.84 12.08
CA ALA A 48 -11.48 0.02 13.28
C ALA A 48 -10.11 -0.15 13.96
N TYR A 49 -9.06 -0.38 13.17
CA TYR A 49 -7.70 -0.52 13.67
C TYR A 49 -7.22 0.76 14.37
N TYR A 50 -7.40 1.92 13.76
CA TYR A 50 -6.93 3.18 14.32
C TYR A 50 -7.82 3.67 15.49
N LEU A 51 -9.12 3.38 15.49
CA LEU A 51 -9.98 3.60 16.66
C LEU A 51 -9.43 2.86 17.88
N ALA A 52 -9.04 1.61 17.70
CA ALA A 52 -8.46 0.83 18.78
C ALA A 52 -7.04 1.32 19.15
N LYS A 53 -6.19 1.57 18.17
CA LYS A 53 -4.77 1.91 18.38
C LYS A 53 -4.58 3.30 18.99
N GLU A 54 -5.24 4.30 18.44
CA GLU A 54 -5.00 5.72 18.78
C GLU A 54 -6.02 6.27 19.81
N HIS A 55 -7.20 5.66 19.90
CA HIS A 55 -8.29 6.16 20.74
C HIS A 55 -8.76 5.18 21.80
N ASN A 56 -8.18 3.99 21.86
CA ASN A 56 -8.57 2.90 22.78
C ASN A 56 -10.07 2.50 22.68
N ILE A 57 -10.69 2.75 21.53
CA ILE A 57 -12.07 2.35 21.23
C ILE A 57 -12.02 0.94 20.61
N THR A 58 -12.30 -0.07 21.43
CA THR A 58 -12.16 -1.49 21.04
C THR A 58 -13.49 -2.22 20.89
N ASN A 59 -14.59 -1.66 21.37
CA ASN A 59 -15.93 -2.25 21.23
C ASN A 59 -16.55 -1.82 19.88
N VAL A 60 -15.99 -2.31 18.80
CA VAL A 60 -16.34 -1.94 17.43
C VAL A 60 -16.91 -3.16 16.69
N ALA A 61 -17.97 -2.96 15.93
CA ALA A 61 -18.46 -3.93 14.94
C ALA A 61 -18.21 -3.45 13.52
N ILE A 62 -17.85 -4.37 12.65
CA ILE A 62 -17.80 -4.14 11.20
C ILE A 62 -18.87 -5.01 10.55
N ILE A 63 -19.76 -4.39 9.77
CA ILE A 63 -20.80 -5.09 9.04
C ILE A 63 -20.41 -5.12 7.56
N GLU A 64 -20.18 -6.32 7.04
CA GLU A 64 -19.81 -6.54 5.63
C GLU A 64 -20.86 -7.44 4.96
N LYS A 65 -21.34 -7.03 3.78
CA LYS A 65 -22.36 -7.78 3.04
C LYS A 65 -21.86 -9.04 2.33
N GLY A 66 -20.56 -9.09 2.08
CA GLY A 66 -19.92 -10.20 1.36
C GLY A 66 -18.80 -10.81 2.19
N TRP A 67 -17.58 -10.62 1.80
CA TRP A 67 -16.39 -11.04 2.55
C TRP A 67 -15.43 -9.88 2.75
N ILE A 68 -14.61 -9.97 3.79
CA ILE A 68 -13.60 -8.94 4.13
C ILE A 68 -12.68 -8.69 2.93
N GLY A 69 -12.59 -7.42 2.52
CA GLY A 69 -11.77 -7.02 1.39
C GLY A 69 -12.36 -7.34 0.01
N GLY A 70 -13.55 -7.93 -0.08
CA GLY A 70 -14.18 -8.38 -1.33
C GLY A 70 -14.56 -7.29 -2.34
N GLY A 71 -14.50 -6.01 -1.93
CA GLY A 71 -14.70 -4.85 -2.78
C GLY A 71 -13.44 -4.44 -3.56
N ASN A 72 -13.22 -3.13 -3.67
CA ASN A 72 -12.08 -2.56 -4.41
C ASN A 72 -10.71 -3.01 -3.88
N VAL A 73 -10.59 -3.25 -2.57
CA VAL A 73 -9.31 -3.67 -1.95
C VAL A 73 -8.82 -5.00 -2.52
N GLY A 74 -9.69 -5.97 -2.67
CA GLY A 74 -9.32 -7.27 -3.23
C GLY A 74 -9.21 -7.31 -4.76
N ARG A 75 -9.47 -6.19 -5.45
CA ARG A 75 -9.51 -6.09 -6.92
C ARG A 75 -8.58 -5.01 -7.48
N ASN A 76 -7.74 -4.43 -6.64
CA ASN A 76 -6.83 -3.38 -7.05
C ASN A 76 -5.54 -3.95 -7.65
N THR A 77 -4.73 -3.08 -8.25
CA THR A 77 -3.45 -3.43 -8.87
C THR A 77 -2.31 -3.54 -7.88
N THR A 78 -2.57 -3.36 -6.58
CA THR A 78 -1.58 -3.38 -5.49
C THR A 78 -0.42 -2.38 -5.66
N ILE A 79 -0.63 -1.32 -6.42
CA ILE A 79 0.35 -0.25 -6.60
C ILE A 79 0.05 0.88 -5.62
N ILE A 80 0.99 1.11 -4.70
CA ILE A 80 0.94 2.21 -3.74
C ILE A 80 1.94 3.25 -4.19
N ARG A 81 1.49 4.50 -4.36
CA ARG A 81 2.31 5.57 -4.94
C ARG A 81 1.89 6.93 -4.42
N SER A 82 2.83 7.89 -4.43
CA SER A 82 2.60 9.30 -4.11
C SER A 82 2.81 10.25 -5.30
N ASN A 83 3.09 9.72 -6.49
CA ASN A 83 3.43 10.49 -7.68
C ASN A 83 2.21 11.16 -8.33
N TYR A 84 1.46 11.93 -7.57
CA TYR A 84 0.32 12.72 -8.03
C TYR A 84 0.73 14.16 -8.35
N MET A 85 -0.01 14.79 -9.29
CA MET A 85 0.27 16.15 -9.72
C MET A 85 -0.37 17.20 -8.79
N HIS A 86 -1.51 16.91 -8.19
CA HIS A 86 -2.21 17.79 -7.28
C HIS A 86 -1.65 17.66 -5.87
N ASP A 87 -1.36 18.79 -5.25
CA ASP A 87 -0.66 18.88 -3.97
C ASP A 87 -1.36 18.08 -2.85
N ASP A 88 -2.67 18.26 -2.70
CA ASP A 88 -3.45 17.55 -1.69
C ASP A 88 -3.36 16.01 -1.86
N ASN A 89 -3.47 15.55 -3.11
CA ASN A 89 -3.36 14.11 -3.42
C ASN A 89 -1.93 13.59 -3.20
N ALA A 90 -0.93 14.40 -3.52
CA ALA A 90 0.46 14.06 -3.33
C ALA A 90 0.79 13.90 -1.83
N LEU A 91 0.43 14.90 -1.02
CA LEU A 91 0.64 14.88 0.43
C LEU A 91 -0.13 13.77 1.13
N PHE A 92 -1.40 13.57 0.78
CA PHE A 92 -2.22 12.48 1.31
C PHE A 92 -1.61 11.10 0.99
N SER A 93 -1.17 10.93 -0.25
CA SER A 93 -0.61 9.65 -0.70
C SER A 93 0.77 9.38 -0.10
N GLU A 94 1.60 10.43 0.09
CA GLU A 94 2.89 10.30 0.77
C GLU A 94 2.71 9.94 2.25
N PHE A 95 1.73 10.52 2.92
CA PHE A 95 1.34 10.08 4.25
C PHE A 95 0.96 8.58 4.27
N GLY A 96 0.14 8.15 3.31
CA GLY A 96 -0.21 6.74 3.13
C GLY A 96 1.01 5.85 2.89
N MET A 97 1.95 6.27 2.06
CA MET A 97 3.22 5.55 1.82
C MET A 97 4.02 5.35 3.11
N ASN A 98 4.08 6.38 3.96
CA ASN A 98 4.78 6.31 5.24
C ASN A 98 4.11 5.33 6.21
N LEU A 99 2.78 5.22 6.20
CA LEU A 99 2.07 4.18 6.93
C LEU A 99 2.42 2.78 6.40
N TRP A 100 2.45 2.59 5.10
CA TRP A 100 2.80 1.30 4.48
C TRP A 100 4.22 0.85 4.81
N ARG A 101 5.20 1.76 4.87
CA ARG A 101 6.59 1.45 5.26
C ARG A 101 6.68 0.82 6.65
N ARG A 102 5.78 1.18 7.56
CA ARG A 102 5.75 0.71 8.94
C ARG A 102 4.76 -0.44 9.19
N MET A 103 3.86 -0.68 8.25
CA MET A 103 2.70 -1.55 8.45
C MET A 103 3.10 -2.99 8.82
N SER A 104 4.15 -3.54 8.23
CA SER A 104 4.63 -4.88 8.60
C SER A 104 5.07 -4.98 10.06
N GLN A 105 5.67 -3.93 10.59
CA GLN A 105 6.07 -3.86 12.00
C GLN A 105 4.87 -3.62 12.91
N ASP A 106 4.01 -2.68 12.53
CA ASP A 106 2.82 -2.31 13.31
C ASP A 106 1.84 -3.49 13.44
N LEU A 107 1.66 -4.26 12.37
CA LEU A 107 0.75 -5.41 12.34
C LEU A 107 1.44 -6.72 12.74
N ASN A 108 2.76 -6.74 12.88
CA ASN A 108 3.56 -7.96 13.02
C ASN A 108 3.21 -9.00 11.93
N TYR A 109 3.08 -8.52 10.71
CA TYR A 109 2.70 -9.32 9.55
C TYR A 109 3.41 -8.78 8.30
N ASN A 110 4.01 -9.64 7.49
CA ASN A 110 4.64 -9.21 6.25
C ASN A 110 3.59 -8.84 5.20
N VAL A 111 3.39 -7.55 4.98
CA VAL A 111 2.47 -7.03 3.95
C VAL A 111 3.09 -7.03 2.55
N MET A 112 4.31 -7.57 2.40
CA MET A 112 5.06 -7.66 1.13
C MET A 112 5.20 -6.31 0.40
N PHE A 113 5.30 -5.22 1.16
CA PHE A 113 5.52 -3.89 0.59
C PHE A 113 6.97 -3.75 0.12
N SER A 114 7.16 -3.52 -1.19
CA SER A 114 8.47 -3.40 -1.81
C SER A 114 8.59 -2.05 -2.52
N PRO A 115 9.20 -1.02 -1.90
CA PRO A 115 9.33 0.31 -2.49
C PRO A 115 10.44 0.33 -3.56
N ARG A 116 10.08 0.04 -4.80
CA ARG A 116 10.98 -0.02 -5.95
C ARG A 116 11.01 1.25 -6.79
N GLY A 117 10.09 2.18 -6.52
CA GLY A 117 9.87 3.34 -7.36
C GLY A 117 8.98 3.06 -8.57
N ILE A 118 8.73 4.11 -9.33
CA ILE A 118 7.93 4.07 -10.56
C ILE A 118 8.67 4.86 -11.63
N ILE A 119 8.82 4.28 -12.81
CA ILE A 119 9.34 4.97 -13.99
C ILE A 119 8.18 5.24 -14.93
N ASN A 120 7.98 6.51 -15.30
CA ASN A 120 6.98 6.92 -16.28
C ASN A 120 7.67 7.18 -17.61
N LEU A 121 7.36 6.38 -18.61
CA LEU A 121 7.90 6.52 -19.97
C LEU A 121 7.10 7.53 -20.78
N ALA A 122 7.77 8.46 -21.43
CA ALA A 122 7.15 9.42 -22.34
C ALA A 122 7.30 8.92 -23.80
N HIS A 123 6.19 8.86 -24.52
CA HIS A 123 6.17 8.44 -25.93
C HIS A 123 5.93 9.60 -26.90
N SER A 124 5.83 10.83 -26.40
CA SER A 124 5.71 12.05 -27.17
C SER A 124 6.29 13.24 -26.41
N ASP A 125 6.62 14.32 -27.14
CA ASP A 125 7.10 15.57 -26.55
C ASP A 125 6.06 16.20 -25.63
N ALA A 126 4.78 16.06 -25.96
CA ALA A 126 3.69 16.51 -25.10
C ALA A 126 3.67 15.78 -23.75
N GLN A 127 3.85 14.45 -23.75
CA GLN A 127 3.95 13.67 -22.52
C GLN A 127 5.20 14.02 -21.72
N MET A 128 6.34 14.20 -22.38
CA MET A 128 7.57 14.64 -21.74
C MET A 128 7.39 15.97 -21.00
N ASN A 129 6.75 16.96 -21.63
CA ASN A 129 6.45 18.26 -21.02
C ASN A 129 5.49 18.12 -19.82
N VAL A 130 4.48 17.27 -19.92
CA VAL A 130 3.54 16.99 -18.81
C VAL A 130 4.29 16.33 -17.64
N TYR A 131 5.15 15.38 -17.91
CA TYR A 131 5.93 14.70 -16.88
C TYR A 131 6.96 15.62 -16.21
N ALA A 132 7.58 16.50 -16.97
CA ALA A 132 8.49 17.51 -16.41
C ALA A 132 7.77 18.44 -15.41
N ARG A 133 6.57 18.94 -15.77
CA ARG A 133 5.75 19.75 -14.85
C ARG A 133 5.32 18.96 -13.62
N ARG A 134 4.87 17.71 -13.83
CA ARG A 134 4.48 16.82 -12.73
C ARG A 134 5.64 16.56 -11.77
N GLY A 135 6.83 16.28 -12.29
CA GLY A 135 8.01 16.06 -11.46
C GLY A 135 8.41 17.31 -10.66
N ASN A 136 8.25 18.51 -11.23
CA ASN A 136 8.48 19.74 -10.50
C ASN A 136 7.47 19.92 -9.36
N SER A 137 6.18 19.70 -9.62
CA SER A 137 5.16 19.71 -8.57
C SER A 137 5.44 18.68 -7.46
N MET A 138 5.83 17.48 -7.82
CA MET A 138 6.19 16.45 -6.86
C MET A 138 7.35 16.87 -5.96
N ARG A 139 8.42 17.45 -6.52
CA ARG A 139 9.57 17.94 -5.73
C ARG A 139 9.18 19.08 -4.79
N LEU A 140 8.32 20.00 -5.21
CA LEU A 140 7.78 21.05 -4.36
C LEU A 140 7.01 20.49 -3.17
N ASN A 141 6.39 19.35 -3.32
CA ASN A 141 5.67 18.63 -2.25
C ASN A 141 6.57 17.63 -1.46
N GLY A 142 7.89 17.69 -1.65
CA GLY A 142 8.83 16.82 -0.93
C GLY A 142 8.85 15.36 -1.41
N ILE A 143 8.26 15.06 -2.56
CA ILE A 143 8.26 13.74 -3.15
C ILE A 143 9.51 13.59 -4.01
N ASP A 144 10.24 12.50 -3.83
CA ASP A 144 11.41 12.19 -4.63
C ASP A 144 11.02 11.92 -6.10
N ALA A 145 11.48 12.79 -6.99
CA ALA A 145 11.21 12.72 -8.41
C ALA A 145 12.43 13.18 -9.20
N VAL A 146 12.94 12.30 -10.04
CA VAL A 146 14.16 12.52 -10.83
C VAL A 146 13.85 12.40 -12.30
N LEU A 147 14.36 13.34 -13.10
CA LEU A 147 14.38 13.23 -14.56
C LEU A 147 15.57 12.37 -14.97
N LEU A 148 15.31 11.31 -15.70
CA LEU A 148 16.31 10.35 -16.12
C LEU A 148 16.58 10.44 -17.63
N ASN A 149 17.84 10.38 -18.01
CA ASN A 149 18.22 10.16 -19.40
C ASN A 149 18.22 8.65 -19.76
N ARG A 150 18.47 8.34 -21.02
CA ARG A 150 18.45 6.96 -21.54
C ARG A 150 19.43 6.04 -20.80
N GLU A 151 20.64 6.51 -20.56
CA GLU A 151 21.72 5.75 -19.93
C GLU A 151 21.34 5.42 -18.47
N GLN A 152 20.84 6.40 -17.73
CA GLN A 152 20.39 6.22 -16.34
C GLN A 152 19.23 5.23 -16.23
N VAL A 153 18.28 5.30 -17.17
CA VAL A 153 17.17 4.33 -17.17
C VAL A 153 17.66 2.93 -17.49
N LYS A 154 18.63 2.80 -18.40
CA LYS A 154 19.23 1.52 -18.76
C LYS A 154 20.00 0.89 -17.59
N GLU A 155 20.62 1.71 -16.74
CA GLU A 155 21.23 1.24 -15.49
C GLU A 155 20.20 0.67 -14.50
N ILE A 156 19.03 1.31 -14.41
CA ILE A 156 17.95 0.88 -13.50
C ILE A 156 17.23 -0.35 -14.04
N ILE A 157 16.98 -0.40 -15.36
CA ILE A 157 16.26 -1.49 -16.03
C ILE A 157 17.07 -1.97 -17.22
N PRO A 158 18.12 -2.76 -17.02
CA PRO A 158 19.02 -3.20 -18.12
C PRO A 158 18.32 -4.03 -19.20
N MET A 159 17.23 -4.71 -18.83
CA MET A 159 16.50 -5.63 -19.72
C MET A 159 15.46 -4.92 -20.61
N ALA A 160 15.14 -3.64 -20.34
CA ALA A 160 14.13 -2.93 -21.10
C ALA A 160 14.71 -2.43 -22.44
N ASP A 161 13.94 -2.58 -23.51
CA ASP A 161 14.21 -1.99 -24.79
C ASP A 161 13.63 -0.56 -24.85
N PHE A 162 14.51 0.42 -24.91
CA PHE A 162 14.17 1.83 -25.03
C PHE A 162 14.48 2.35 -26.45
N SER A 163 14.18 1.56 -27.46
CA SER A 163 14.38 1.93 -28.86
C SER A 163 13.55 3.16 -29.28
N GLU A 164 13.23 3.35 -30.49
CA GLU A 164 12.82 4.62 -31.09
C GLU A 164 11.57 5.32 -30.53
N ASN A 165 10.75 4.62 -29.75
CA ASN A 165 9.43 5.12 -29.32
C ASN A 165 9.38 5.79 -27.94
N VAL A 166 10.53 5.92 -27.26
CA VAL A 166 10.61 6.57 -25.95
C VAL A 166 11.35 7.88 -26.05
N ARG A 167 10.75 8.94 -25.53
CA ARG A 167 11.33 10.30 -25.45
C ARG A 167 12.04 10.48 -24.13
N PHE A 168 13.17 11.15 -24.14
CA PHE A 168 13.95 11.47 -22.95
C PHE A 168 14.08 12.98 -22.78
N PRO A 169 14.18 13.48 -21.52
CA PRO A 169 14.24 12.73 -20.26
C PRO A 169 12.88 12.15 -19.83
N ILE A 170 12.93 11.12 -19.00
CA ILE A 170 11.75 10.48 -18.40
C ILE A 170 11.83 10.49 -16.86
N PHE A 171 10.71 10.24 -16.21
CA PHE A 171 10.64 10.11 -14.75
C PHE A 171 10.57 8.67 -14.30
#